data_d1ba2921d7f59bb804b2de30db419b60
#
_entry.id   d1ba2921d7f59bb804b2de30db419b60
#
_cell.length_a   1.000
_cell.length_b   1.000
_cell.length_c   1.000
_cell.angle_alpha   90.00
_cell.angle_beta   90.00
_cell.angle_gamma   90.00
#
_symmetry.space_group_name_H-M   'P 1'
#
loop_
_entity.id
_entity.type
_entity.pdbx_description
1 polymer ?
#
loop_
_entity_poly.entity_id
_entity_poly.type
_entity_poly.pdbx_seq_one_letter_code
_entity_poly.pdbx_strand_id
1 'polypeptide(L)'
;MKIAIILFPGSNCDHEAEYVVKDVLGHEAELVWHGRSELGGADAVVLPGGFSHGDYLRAGAIARFSPVMGAVTAFAKAGGPVLGICNGFQILLEAGLLEGATLRNRDLQFHCEHVFIRVEQRDTPFTRRARPGQILKVPIAHGEGAYYAPPDVLERLEGNGQVVFRYCSATGEIDDAFNPNGSVNGIAGLSNDARNVVGLMPHPERACEAVLGSSDGLVLFESLLDVLRVSGGSVRDEAAAR
;
A
#
# COMPACT_ATOMS: atom_id res chain seq x y z
N MET A 1 9.44 15.50 -7.42
CA MET A 1 8.39 14.49 -7.62
C MET A 1 7.26 14.83 -6.67
N LYS A 2 6.04 14.67 -7.12
CA LYS A 2 4.84 15.02 -6.39
C LYS A 2 3.99 13.78 -6.12
N ILE A 3 3.64 13.53 -4.87
CA ILE A 3 2.83 12.38 -4.46
C ILE A 3 1.47 12.89 -3.96
N ALA A 4 0.38 12.40 -4.55
CA ALA A 4 -0.97 12.65 -4.06
C ALA A 4 -1.31 11.69 -2.93
N ILE A 5 -1.68 12.21 -1.77
CA ILE A 5 -2.17 11.45 -0.63
C ILE A 5 -3.67 11.71 -0.51
N ILE A 6 -4.46 10.66 -0.67
CA ILE A 6 -5.92 10.79 -0.73
C ILE A 6 -6.50 10.92 0.67
N LEU A 7 -7.20 12.02 0.93
CA LEU A 7 -7.83 12.31 2.21
C LEU A 7 -9.33 11.98 2.15
N PHE A 8 -9.74 10.94 2.87
CA PHE A 8 -11.16 10.59 3.10
C PHE A 8 -11.63 11.10 4.46
N PRO A 9 -12.95 11.33 4.64
CA PRO A 9 -13.50 11.49 5.97
C PRO A 9 -13.17 10.29 6.85
N GLY A 10 -12.47 10.49 7.96
CA GLY A 10 -12.01 9.42 8.85
C GLY A 10 -10.66 8.80 8.50
N SER A 11 -9.93 9.28 7.48
CA SER A 11 -8.49 9.01 7.35
C SER A 11 -7.76 9.57 8.57
N ASN A 12 -6.74 8.88 9.06
CA ASN A 12 -5.93 9.34 10.19
C ASN A 12 -4.43 9.04 10.04
N CYS A 13 -4.02 8.36 8.97
CA CYS A 13 -2.61 8.13 8.64
C CYS A 13 -2.14 8.94 7.42
N ASP A 14 -2.95 9.89 6.98
CA ASP A 14 -2.67 10.79 5.86
C ASP A 14 -1.52 11.74 6.19
N HIS A 15 -1.50 12.30 7.39
CA HIS A 15 -0.43 13.18 7.84
C HIS A 15 0.89 12.45 8.08
N GLU A 16 0.89 11.19 8.55
CA GLU A 16 2.11 10.38 8.63
C GLU A 16 2.68 10.11 7.23
N ALA A 17 1.83 9.78 6.26
CA ALA A 17 2.27 9.59 4.88
C ALA A 17 2.80 10.89 4.27
N GLU A 18 2.14 12.03 4.53
CA GLU A 18 2.60 13.37 4.12
C GLU A 18 3.96 13.70 4.75
N TYR A 19 4.12 13.48 6.05
CA TYR A 19 5.36 13.70 6.78
C TYR A 19 6.52 12.89 6.19
N VAL A 20 6.31 11.60 5.91
CA VAL A 20 7.35 10.78 5.29
C VAL A 20 7.78 11.34 3.95
N VAL A 21 6.86 11.75 3.10
CA VAL A 21 7.20 12.28 1.78
C VAL A 21 7.89 13.64 1.86
N LYS A 22 7.40 14.55 2.72
CA LYS A 22 7.92 15.94 2.81
C LYS A 22 9.15 16.04 3.69
N ASP A 23 9.05 15.56 4.91
CA ASP A 23 10.03 15.87 5.96
C ASP A 23 11.14 14.83 6.01
N VAL A 24 10.82 13.55 5.80
CA VAL A 24 11.82 12.48 5.81
C VAL A 24 12.55 12.37 4.46
N LEU A 25 11.80 12.47 3.34
CA LEU A 25 12.33 12.23 1.99
C LEU A 25 12.57 13.50 1.17
N GLY A 26 12.09 14.66 1.62
CA GLY A 26 12.31 15.95 0.96
C GLY A 26 11.62 16.11 -0.39
N HIS A 27 10.43 15.50 -0.56
CA HIS A 27 9.66 15.55 -1.81
C HIS A 27 8.33 16.28 -1.62
N GLU A 28 7.64 16.55 -2.72
CA GLU A 28 6.33 17.23 -2.70
C GLU A 28 5.21 16.22 -2.41
N ALA A 29 4.37 16.51 -1.42
CA ALA A 29 3.13 15.80 -1.16
C ALA A 29 1.95 16.76 -1.19
N GLU A 30 0.83 16.32 -1.76
CA GLU A 30 -0.43 17.05 -1.76
C GLU A 30 -1.52 16.19 -1.13
N LEU A 31 -2.17 16.71 -0.09
CA LEU A 31 -3.39 16.11 0.45
C LEU A 31 -4.55 16.39 -0.49
N VAL A 32 -5.06 15.34 -1.14
CA VAL A 32 -6.14 15.43 -2.13
C VAL A 32 -7.45 14.98 -1.50
N TRP A 33 -8.38 15.91 -1.29
CA TRP A 33 -9.69 15.62 -0.71
C TRP A 33 -10.51 14.68 -1.61
N HIS A 34 -11.16 13.67 -1.02
CA HIS A 34 -11.89 12.61 -1.73
C HIS A 34 -12.99 13.11 -2.68
N GLY A 35 -13.50 14.32 -2.45
CA GLY A 35 -14.51 14.97 -3.31
C GLY A 35 -13.96 15.55 -4.61
N ARG A 36 -12.62 15.64 -4.79
CA ARG A 36 -12.02 16.09 -6.04
C ARG A 36 -12.07 14.98 -7.10
N SER A 37 -12.09 15.38 -8.37
CA SER A 37 -12.08 14.46 -9.52
C SER A 37 -10.73 14.39 -10.25
N GLU A 38 -9.68 14.96 -9.66
CA GLU A 38 -8.33 15.05 -10.25
C GLU A 38 -7.25 14.87 -9.18
N LEU A 39 -6.05 14.47 -9.59
CA LEU A 39 -4.90 14.17 -8.72
C LEU A 39 -3.83 15.27 -8.72
N GLY A 40 -4.11 16.45 -9.29
CA GLY A 40 -3.20 17.60 -9.26
C GLY A 40 -1.87 17.38 -9.99
N GLY A 41 -1.81 16.50 -11.00
CA GLY A 41 -0.58 16.20 -11.74
C GLY A 41 0.44 15.39 -10.91
N ALA A 42 -0.02 14.53 -10.04
CA ALA A 42 0.85 13.70 -9.22
C ALA A 42 1.58 12.62 -10.03
N ASP A 43 2.81 12.32 -9.61
CA ASP A 43 3.65 11.25 -10.17
C ASP A 43 3.31 9.88 -9.55
N ALA A 44 2.73 9.86 -8.34
CA ALA A 44 2.26 8.66 -7.63
C ALA A 44 1.09 8.99 -6.70
N VAL A 45 0.37 7.97 -6.28
CA VAL A 45 -0.79 8.07 -5.39
C VAL A 45 -0.61 7.18 -4.16
N VAL A 46 -0.94 7.70 -2.98
CA VAL A 46 -1.05 6.95 -1.74
C VAL A 46 -2.48 7.05 -1.21
N LEU A 47 -3.12 5.91 -0.97
CA LEU A 47 -4.35 5.81 -0.19
C LEU A 47 -3.92 5.43 1.24
N PRO A 48 -4.04 6.34 2.22
CA PRO A 48 -3.55 6.12 3.57
C PRO A 48 -4.46 5.22 4.39
N GLY A 49 -3.97 4.81 5.55
CA GLY A 49 -4.74 4.12 6.57
C GLY A 49 -5.73 5.05 7.29
N GLY A 50 -6.59 4.44 8.09
CA GLY A 50 -7.63 5.10 8.85
C GLY A 50 -8.92 4.30 8.89
N PHE A 51 -10.03 5.02 9.04
CA PHE A 51 -11.39 4.48 9.08
C PHE A 51 -12.28 5.30 8.14
N SER A 52 -12.02 5.19 6.83
CA SER A 52 -12.72 6.01 5.83
C SER A 52 -14.23 5.87 5.93
N HIS A 53 -14.92 7.01 6.06
CA HIS A 53 -16.36 7.09 6.31
C HIS A 53 -16.83 6.28 7.54
N GLY A 54 -15.94 6.07 8.55
CA GLY A 54 -16.24 5.32 9.77
C GLY A 54 -16.40 3.81 9.55
N ASP A 55 -15.88 3.26 8.43
CA ASP A 55 -16.00 1.86 8.02
C ASP A 55 -17.45 1.34 7.98
N TYR A 56 -18.42 2.26 7.77
CA TYR A 56 -19.82 1.89 7.61
C TYR A 56 -19.99 0.87 6.47
N LEU A 57 -20.83 -0.13 6.69
CA LEU A 57 -21.05 -1.35 5.91
C LEU A 57 -19.88 -2.33 6.04
N ARG A 58 -18.68 -1.93 5.65
CA ARG A 58 -17.38 -2.58 5.83
C ARG A 58 -16.27 -1.61 5.42
N ALA A 59 -15.06 -1.89 5.86
CA ALA A 59 -13.91 -1.04 5.59
C ALA A 59 -13.70 -0.78 4.09
N GLY A 60 -13.57 0.48 3.71
CA GLY A 60 -13.36 0.92 2.32
C GLY A 60 -14.60 0.95 1.43
N ALA A 61 -15.72 0.34 1.84
CA ALA A 61 -16.89 0.15 0.97
C ALA A 61 -17.54 1.46 0.48
N ILE A 62 -17.57 2.49 1.30
CA ILE A 62 -18.13 3.81 0.91
C ILE A 62 -17.07 4.61 0.14
N ALA A 63 -15.82 4.57 0.58
CA ALA A 63 -14.72 5.34 -0.01
C ALA A 63 -14.55 5.05 -1.51
N ARG A 64 -14.78 3.81 -1.96
CA ARG A 64 -14.69 3.43 -3.38
C ARG A 64 -15.57 4.27 -4.31
N PHE A 65 -16.66 4.85 -3.80
CA PHE A 65 -17.59 5.70 -4.58
C PHE A 65 -17.22 7.18 -4.55
N SER A 66 -16.18 7.57 -3.84
CA SER A 66 -15.71 8.96 -3.82
C SER A 66 -15.27 9.41 -5.21
N PRO A 67 -15.55 10.66 -5.60
CA PRO A 67 -15.18 11.18 -6.93
C PRO A 67 -13.72 10.98 -7.29
N VAL A 68 -12.79 11.13 -6.33
CA VAL A 68 -11.36 10.94 -6.55
C VAL A 68 -11.00 9.53 -7.01
N MET A 69 -11.77 8.50 -6.64
CA MET A 69 -11.48 7.12 -7.02
C MET A 69 -11.63 6.88 -8.53
N GLY A 70 -12.41 7.69 -9.24
CA GLY A 70 -12.42 7.70 -10.70
C GLY A 70 -11.06 8.11 -11.27
N ALA A 71 -10.46 9.19 -10.74
CA ALA A 71 -9.14 9.66 -11.13
C ALA A 71 -8.03 8.66 -10.72
N VAL A 72 -8.09 8.08 -9.52
CA VAL A 72 -7.16 7.04 -9.05
C VAL A 72 -7.21 5.82 -9.97
N THR A 73 -8.41 5.37 -10.34
CA THR A 73 -8.59 4.22 -11.24
C THR A 73 -8.02 4.50 -12.65
N ALA A 74 -8.28 5.70 -13.19
CA ALA A 74 -7.73 6.10 -14.48
C ALA A 74 -6.20 6.19 -14.44
N PHE A 75 -5.64 6.76 -13.38
CA PHE A 75 -4.20 6.86 -13.14
C PHE A 75 -3.53 5.48 -13.05
N ALA A 76 -4.12 4.56 -12.27
CA ALA A 76 -3.63 3.19 -12.14
C ALA A 76 -3.66 2.44 -13.49
N LYS A 77 -4.76 2.56 -14.26
CA LYS A 77 -4.89 1.96 -15.60
C LYS A 77 -3.88 2.52 -16.61
N ALA A 78 -3.47 3.77 -16.45
CA ALA A 78 -2.40 4.38 -17.25
C ALA A 78 -0.98 3.94 -16.83
N GLY A 79 -0.86 3.04 -15.84
CA GLY A 79 0.43 2.55 -15.33
C GLY A 79 1.01 3.37 -14.19
N GLY A 80 0.29 4.37 -13.69
CA GLY A 80 0.73 5.20 -12.57
C GLY A 80 0.83 4.39 -11.25
N PRO A 81 1.88 4.61 -10.44
CA PRO A 81 2.08 3.88 -9.18
C PRO A 81 1.03 4.26 -8.13
N VAL A 82 0.37 3.27 -7.53
CA VAL A 82 -0.63 3.45 -6.46
C VAL A 82 -0.29 2.56 -5.28
N LEU A 83 -0.16 3.12 -4.09
CA LEU A 83 0.04 2.42 -2.83
C LEU A 83 -1.20 2.56 -1.94
N GLY A 84 -1.77 1.44 -1.50
CA GLY A 84 -2.83 1.41 -0.49
C GLY A 84 -2.31 0.84 0.82
N ILE A 85 -2.41 1.60 1.91
CA ILE A 85 -1.94 1.23 3.24
C ILE A 85 -3.15 0.98 4.15
N CYS A 86 -3.23 -0.19 4.79
CA CYS A 86 -4.29 -0.56 5.74
C CYS A 86 -5.69 -0.29 5.15
N ASN A 87 -6.41 0.72 5.60
CA ASN A 87 -7.70 1.12 5.02
C ASN A 87 -7.59 1.47 3.53
N GLY A 88 -6.48 2.04 3.08
CA GLY A 88 -6.20 2.27 1.66
C GLY A 88 -6.13 0.98 0.85
N PHE A 89 -5.56 -0.09 1.40
CA PHE A 89 -5.58 -1.43 0.79
C PHE A 89 -7.01 -1.96 0.67
N GLN A 90 -7.81 -1.83 1.73
CA GLN A 90 -9.22 -2.21 1.73
C GLN A 90 -10.02 -1.45 0.66
N ILE A 91 -9.76 -0.15 0.47
CA ILE A 91 -10.38 0.65 -0.59
C ILE A 91 -9.96 0.14 -1.97
N LEU A 92 -8.71 -0.24 -2.19
CA LEU A 92 -8.24 -0.81 -3.47
C LEU A 92 -8.94 -2.13 -3.80
N LEU A 93 -9.17 -3.00 -2.79
CA LEU A 93 -9.94 -4.24 -2.94
C LEU A 93 -11.41 -3.92 -3.31
N GLU A 94 -12.06 -3.01 -2.58
CA GLU A 94 -13.44 -2.60 -2.82
C GLU A 94 -13.63 -1.92 -4.20
N ALA A 95 -12.61 -1.20 -4.67
CA ALA A 95 -12.62 -0.56 -5.99
C ALA A 95 -12.30 -1.53 -7.14
N GLY A 96 -11.96 -2.79 -6.84
CA GLY A 96 -11.56 -3.78 -7.85
C GLY A 96 -10.23 -3.48 -8.53
N LEU A 97 -9.36 -2.68 -7.90
CA LEU A 97 -7.99 -2.44 -8.34
C LEU A 97 -7.03 -3.54 -7.86
N LEU A 98 -7.41 -4.24 -6.80
CA LEU A 98 -6.80 -5.47 -6.31
C LEU A 98 -7.91 -6.52 -6.11
N GLU A 99 -7.55 -7.79 -6.13
CA GLU A 99 -8.49 -8.90 -6.00
C GLU A 99 -8.56 -9.41 -4.55
N GLY A 100 -9.75 -9.91 -4.14
CA GLY A 100 -10.00 -10.43 -2.81
C GLY A 100 -10.76 -9.45 -1.91
N ALA A 101 -10.72 -9.69 -0.62
CA ALA A 101 -11.38 -8.88 0.41
C ALA A 101 -10.60 -8.96 1.72
N THR A 102 -10.91 -8.07 2.66
CA THR A 102 -10.48 -8.21 4.06
C THR A 102 -11.67 -8.60 4.94
N LEU A 103 -11.40 -9.44 5.91
CA LEU A 103 -12.33 -9.87 6.95
C LEU A 103 -11.85 -9.36 8.31
N ARG A 104 -12.71 -9.49 9.32
CA ARG A 104 -12.30 -9.28 10.71
C ARG A 104 -11.15 -10.20 11.08
N ASN A 105 -10.27 -9.71 11.94
CA ASN A 105 -9.20 -10.52 12.52
C ASN A 105 -9.79 -11.80 13.14
N ARG A 106 -9.06 -12.92 13.04
CA ARG A 106 -9.54 -14.26 13.46
C ARG A 106 -10.02 -14.33 14.92
N ASP A 107 -9.43 -13.51 15.79
CA ASP A 107 -9.74 -13.43 17.22
C ASP A 107 -10.70 -12.30 17.58
N LEU A 108 -11.15 -11.54 16.58
CA LEU A 108 -12.05 -10.38 16.71
C LEU A 108 -11.45 -9.23 17.55
N GLN A 109 -10.11 -9.22 17.74
CA GLN A 109 -9.42 -8.17 18.47
C GLN A 109 -8.79 -7.16 17.51
N PHE A 110 -8.62 -5.92 18.00
CA PHE A 110 -7.83 -4.91 17.34
C PHE A 110 -6.35 -5.12 17.68
N HIS A 111 -5.52 -5.37 16.67
CA HIS A 111 -4.08 -5.53 16.83
C HIS A 111 -3.38 -4.21 16.54
N CYS A 112 -2.51 -3.77 17.48
CA CYS A 112 -1.65 -2.59 17.34
C CYS A 112 -0.26 -2.95 17.85
N GLU A 113 0.57 -3.47 16.96
CA GLU A 113 1.89 -4.01 17.30
C GLU A 113 2.84 -4.01 16.11
N HIS A 114 4.14 -4.17 16.35
CA HIS A 114 5.10 -4.44 15.28
C HIS A 114 5.04 -5.91 14.87
N VAL A 115 4.98 -6.12 13.56
CA VAL A 115 5.06 -7.45 12.93
C VAL A 115 6.25 -7.49 11.98
N PHE A 116 6.61 -8.69 11.55
CA PHE A 116 7.58 -8.88 10.47
C PHE A 116 6.86 -9.32 9.22
N ILE A 117 7.25 -8.72 8.09
CA ILE A 117 6.79 -9.12 6.76
C ILE A 117 7.99 -9.43 5.87
N ARG A 118 7.87 -10.48 5.07
CA ARG A 118 8.87 -10.87 4.07
C ARG A 118 8.46 -10.35 2.70
N VAL A 119 9.41 -9.75 1.98
CA VAL A 119 9.23 -9.32 0.60
C VAL A 119 9.32 -10.54 -0.32
N GLU A 120 8.21 -10.90 -0.96
CA GLU A 120 8.12 -12.02 -1.90
C GLU A 120 8.46 -11.58 -3.34
N GLN A 121 8.04 -10.36 -3.73
CA GLN A 121 8.23 -9.84 -5.07
C GLN A 121 8.93 -8.48 -5.06
N ARG A 122 9.79 -8.25 -6.06
CA ARG A 122 10.59 -7.03 -6.20
C ARG A 122 10.29 -6.24 -7.47
N ASP A 123 9.42 -6.75 -8.31
CA ASP A 123 9.06 -6.20 -9.62
C ASP A 123 7.93 -5.16 -9.54
N THR A 124 7.71 -4.58 -8.37
CA THR A 124 6.78 -3.46 -8.16
C THR A 124 7.52 -2.13 -7.95
N PRO A 125 6.90 -0.97 -8.21
CA PRO A 125 7.49 0.33 -7.90
C PRO A 125 7.90 0.49 -6.43
N PHE A 126 7.28 -0.27 -5.53
CA PHE A 126 7.44 -0.12 -4.08
C PHE A 126 8.44 -1.10 -3.46
N THR A 127 9.00 -2.04 -4.24
CA THR A 127 9.86 -3.10 -3.70
C THR A 127 11.21 -3.26 -4.41
N ARG A 128 11.52 -2.43 -5.40
CA ARG A 128 12.74 -2.54 -6.22
C ARG A 128 14.04 -2.47 -5.41
N ARG A 129 14.06 -1.67 -4.34
CA ARG A 129 15.22 -1.58 -3.43
C ARG A 129 15.35 -2.75 -2.47
N ALA A 130 14.28 -3.52 -2.27
CA ALA A 130 14.32 -4.64 -1.37
C ALA A 130 15.28 -5.73 -1.89
N ARG A 131 15.95 -6.42 -0.99
CA ARG A 131 16.69 -7.66 -1.31
C ARG A 131 15.69 -8.82 -1.45
N PRO A 132 15.99 -9.87 -2.23
CA PRO A 132 15.14 -11.06 -2.27
C PRO A 132 14.93 -11.62 -0.86
N GLY A 133 13.69 -11.86 -0.45
CA GLY A 133 13.34 -12.37 0.86
C GLY A 133 13.66 -11.41 2.02
N GLN A 134 13.82 -10.12 1.76
CA GLN A 134 14.09 -9.14 2.82
C GLN A 134 12.94 -9.12 3.82
N ILE A 135 13.29 -9.14 5.10
CA ILE A 135 12.36 -9.03 6.21
C ILE A 135 12.28 -7.56 6.61
N LEU A 136 11.06 -7.05 6.76
CA LEU A 136 10.78 -5.68 7.20
C LEU A 136 10.00 -5.75 8.52
N LYS A 137 10.43 -4.98 9.51
CA LYS A 137 9.71 -4.78 10.77
C LYS A 137 8.84 -3.55 10.63
N VAL A 138 7.52 -3.73 10.59
CA VAL A 138 6.54 -2.65 10.39
C VAL A 138 5.36 -2.82 11.34
N PRO A 139 4.70 -1.75 11.79
CA PRO A 139 3.53 -1.88 12.66
C PRO A 139 2.26 -2.22 11.86
N ILE A 140 1.32 -2.87 12.55
CA ILE A 140 -0.09 -3.00 12.16
C ILE A 140 -0.96 -2.25 13.15
N ALA A 141 -2.15 -1.80 12.71
CA ALA A 141 -3.17 -1.17 13.55
C ALA A 141 -4.56 -1.38 12.91
N HIS A 142 -5.16 -2.56 13.14
CA HIS A 142 -6.44 -2.91 12.49
C HIS A 142 -7.25 -3.96 13.26
N GLY A 143 -8.57 -3.90 13.14
CA GLY A 143 -9.51 -4.94 13.58
C GLY A 143 -10.04 -5.81 12.42
N GLU A 144 -9.88 -5.34 11.19
CA GLU A 144 -10.30 -5.99 9.95
C GLU A 144 -9.11 -6.03 8.97
N GLY A 145 -8.22 -6.99 9.12
CA GLY A 145 -7.02 -7.09 8.29
C GLY A 145 -6.77 -8.49 7.70
N ALA A 146 -7.64 -9.45 8.00
CA ALA A 146 -7.51 -10.82 7.50
C ALA A 146 -7.84 -10.86 6.00
N TYR A 147 -6.82 -10.92 5.16
CA TYR A 147 -7.01 -11.06 3.71
C TYR A 147 -7.64 -12.41 3.37
N TYR A 148 -8.61 -12.38 2.47
CA TYR A 148 -9.32 -13.54 1.95
C TYR A 148 -9.54 -13.43 0.45
N ALA A 149 -9.37 -14.55 -0.25
CA ALA A 149 -9.83 -14.73 -1.62
C ALA A 149 -10.27 -16.19 -1.83
N PRO A 150 -11.16 -16.48 -2.80
CA PRO A 150 -11.52 -17.85 -3.20
C PRO A 150 -10.28 -18.64 -3.67
N PRO A 151 -10.30 -19.98 -3.58
CA PRO A 151 -9.14 -20.82 -3.90
C PRO A 151 -8.59 -20.63 -5.33
N ASP A 152 -9.46 -20.48 -6.33
CA ASP A 152 -9.09 -20.23 -7.72
C ASP A 152 -8.42 -18.87 -7.91
N VAL A 153 -8.87 -17.84 -7.19
CA VAL A 153 -8.24 -16.53 -7.17
C VAL A 153 -6.87 -16.60 -6.50
N LEU A 154 -6.76 -17.33 -5.36
CA LEU A 154 -5.49 -17.52 -4.66
C LEU A 154 -4.46 -18.23 -5.54
N GLU A 155 -4.85 -19.32 -6.20
CA GLU A 155 -3.97 -20.06 -7.12
C GLU A 155 -3.44 -19.14 -8.25
N ARG A 156 -4.29 -18.28 -8.80
CA ARG A 156 -3.89 -17.30 -9.82
C ARG A 156 -2.94 -16.23 -9.27
N LEU A 157 -3.26 -15.65 -8.12
CA LEU A 157 -2.41 -14.63 -7.48
C LEU A 157 -1.02 -15.16 -7.14
N GLU A 158 -0.97 -16.38 -6.61
CA GLU A 158 0.28 -17.08 -6.30
C GLU A 158 1.06 -17.42 -7.58
N GLY A 159 0.39 -18.03 -8.55
CA GLY A 159 0.99 -18.44 -9.83
C GLY A 159 1.52 -17.27 -10.65
N ASN A 160 0.85 -16.12 -10.59
CA ASN A 160 1.30 -14.89 -11.23
C ASN A 160 2.33 -14.11 -10.39
N GLY A 161 2.66 -14.55 -9.17
CA GLY A 161 3.56 -13.84 -8.26
C GLY A 161 3.00 -12.48 -7.80
N GLN A 162 1.70 -12.33 -7.64
CA GLN A 162 1.05 -11.09 -7.19
C GLN A 162 1.08 -10.90 -5.68
N VAL A 163 1.48 -11.91 -4.91
CA VAL A 163 1.72 -11.78 -3.48
C VAL A 163 3.05 -11.08 -3.26
N VAL A 164 2.99 -9.85 -2.74
CA VAL A 164 4.17 -8.98 -2.56
C VAL A 164 4.78 -9.14 -1.17
N PHE A 165 3.92 -9.28 -0.15
CA PHE A 165 4.34 -9.40 1.24
C PHE A 165 3.61 -10.52 1.96
N ARG A 166 4.35 -11.25 2.83
CA ARG A 166 3.76 -12.22 3.77
C ARG A 166 4.19 -11.92 5.19
N TYR A 167 3.29 -12.15 6.14
CA TYR A 167 3.65 -12.20 7.56
C TYR A 167 4.63 -13.33 7.82
N CYS A 168 5.64 -13.06 8.64
CA CYS A 168 6.70 -14.03 8.95
C CYS A 168 7.28 -13.82 10.35
N SER A 169 8.14 -14.74 10.79
CA SER A 169 8.98 -14.54 11.96
C SER A 169 10.06 -13.49 11.71
N ALA A 170 10.78 -13.08 12.77
CA ALA A 170 11.95 -12.22 12.66
C ALA A 170 13.10 -12.83 11.82
N THR A 171 13.07 -14.14 11.56
CA THR A 171 14.03 -14.88 10.73
C THR A 171 13.48 -15.22 9.34
N GLY A 172 12.24 -14.79 9.03
CA GLY A 172 11.62 -14.96 7.70
C GLY A 172 10.85 -16.27 7.51
N GLU A 173 10.62 -17.01 8.57
CA GLU A 173 9.79 -18.23 8.54
C GLU A 173 8.32 -17.83 8.34
N ILE A 174 7.65 -18.49 7.38
CA ILE A 174 6.22 -18.32 7.12
C ILE A 174 5.49 -19.45 7.84
N ASP A 175 4.79 -19.11 8.90
CA ASP A 175 3.95 -20.02 9.66
C ASP A 175 2.73 -19.28 10.19
N ASP A 176 1.65 -20.01 10.47
CA ASP A 176 0.40 -19.42 11.00
C ASP A 176 0.60 -18.78 12.38
N ALA A 177 1.61 -19.23 13.15
CA ALA A 177 1.98 -18.64 14.43
C ALA A 177 2.45 -17.18 14.32
N PHE A 178 2.92 -16.75 13.14
CA PHE A 178 3.38 -15.38 12.86
C PHE A 178 2.34 -14.56 12.07
N ASN A 179 1.17 -15.13 11.82
CA ASN A 179 0.08 -14.50 11.11
C ASN A 179 -0.89 -13.85 12.12
N PRO A 180 -0.83 -12.53 12.31
CA PRO A 180 -1.51 -11.86 13.42
C PRO A 180 -3.03 -11.84 13.28
N ASN A 181 -3.53 -11.86 12.06
CA ASN A 181 -4.93 -11.55 11.76
C ASN A 181 -5.72 -12.69 11.10
N GLY A 182 -5.05 -13.79 10.70
CA GLY A 182 -5.69 -14.90 10.00
C GLY A 182 -5.81 -14.72 8.49
N SER A 183 -4.98 -13.86 7.90
CA SER A 183 -4.87 -13.73 6.43
C SER A 183 -4.55 -15.08 5.79
N VAL A 184 -5.27 -15.43 4.73
CA VAL A 184 -5.00 -16.67 3.98
C VAL A 184 -3.56 -16.69 3.47
N ASN A 185 -2.87 -17.82 3.61
CA ASN A 185 -1.46 -18.00 3.24
C ASN A 185 -0.51 -16.97 3.86
N GLY A 186 -0.87 -16.34 4.98
CA GLY A 186 -0.08 -15.28 5.61
C GLY A 186 0.08 -14.02 4.74
N ILE A 187 -0.78 -13.79 3.76
CA ILE A 187 -0.68 -12.65 2.84
C ILE A 187 -0.86 -11.35 3.61
N ALA A 188 0.17 -10.51 3.59
CA ALA A 188 0.18 -9.17 4.18
C ALA A 188 -0.02 -8.06 3.14
N GLY A 189 0.21 -8.35 1.87
CA GLY A 189 0.03 -7.40 0.78
C GLY A 189 0.17 -8.02 -0.61
N LEU A 190 -0.49 -7.37 -1.57
CA LEU A 190 -0.65 -7.81 -2.97
C LEU A 190 -0.27 -6.72 -3.95
N SER A 191 -0.05 -7.13 -5.21
CA SER A 191 -0.09 -6.23 -6.37
C SER A 191 -1.19 -6.63 -7.36
N ASN A 192 -1.57 -5.71 -8.24
CA ASN A 192 -2.30 -6.02 -9.45
C ASN A 192 -1.40 -6.71 -10.48
N ASP A 193 -1.98 -7.21 -11.57
CA ASP A 193 -1.27 -7.86 -12.69
C ASP A 193 -0.17 -6.95 -13.30
N ALA A 194 -0.47 -5.67 -13.48
CA ALA A 194 0.46 -4.69 -14.03
C ALA A 194 1.58 -4.25 -13.06
N ARG A 195 1.59 -4.73 -11.82
CA ARG A 195 2.57 -4.46 -10.76
C ARG A 195 2.64 -3.02 -10.27
N ASN A 196 1.84 -2.11 -10.80
CA ASN A 196 1.87 -0.69 -10.44
C ASN A 196 0.93 -0.31 -9.29
N VAL A 197 -0.02 -1.16 -8.93
CA VAL A 197 -0.88 -0.99 -7.75
C VAL A 197 -0.47 -2.01 -6.70
N VAL A 198 -0.12 -1.54 -5.51
CA VAL A 198 0.24 -2.38 -4.36
C VAL A 198 -0.62 -1.99 -3.16
N GLY A 199 -1.13 -2.98 -2.45
CA GLY A 199 -1.83 -2.79 -1.19
C GLY A 199 -1.26 -3.69 -0.11
N LEU A 200 -1.17 -3.18 1.13
CA LEU A 200 -0.72 -3.94 2.29
C LEU A 200 -1.43 -3.49 3.56
N MET A 201 -1.62 -4.41 4.52
CA MET A 201 -2.21 -4.09 5.82
C MET A 201 -1.26 -3.40 6.80
N PRO A 202 0.04 -3.74 6.86
CA PRO A 202 1.00 -3.02 7.68
C PRO A 202 1.23 -1.58 7.23
N HIS A 203 1.75 -0.75 8.17
CA HIS A 203 1.96 0.69 8.02
C HIS A 203 3.44 1.03 7.80
N PRO A 204 3.96 1.04 6.55
CA PRO A 204 5.35 1.42 6.30
C PRO A 204 5.61 2.89 6.64
N GLU A 205 4.62 3.79 6.55
CA GLU A 205 4.74 5.21 6.91
C GLU A 205 5.05 5.42 8.39
N ARG A 206 4.71 4.44 9.25
CA ARG A 206 5.02 4.43 10.68
C ARG A 206 6.31 3.70 11.03
N ALA A 207 7.10 3.34 10.03
CA ALA A 207 8.39 2.67 10.18
C ALA A 207 9.43 3.32 9.24
N CYS A 208 9.50 4.64 9.22
CA CYS A 208 10.43 5.41 8.39
C CYS A 208 11.54 6.11 9.19
N GLU A 209 11.53 6.00 10.51
CA GLU A 209 12.54 6.59 11.40
C GLU A 209 12.85 5.66 12.57
N ALA A 210 14.13 5.53 12.91
CA ALA A 210 14.57 4.63 13.98
C ALA A 210 13.92 4.91 15.34
N VAL A 211 13.56 6.16 15.61
CA VAL A 211 12.86 6.58 16.84
C VAL A 211 11.46 5.93 16.97
N LEU A 212 10.84 5.54 15.85
CA LEU A 212 9.57 4.83 15.81
C LEU A 212 9.72 3.31 16.02
N GLY A 213 10.95 2.83 16.24
CA GLY A 213 11.26 1.41 16.47
C GLY A 213 11.66 0.61 15.23
N SER A 214 11.55 1.21 14.04
CA SER A 214 12.05 0.68 12.77
C SER A 214 12.17 1.78 11.72
N SER A 215 13.07 1.60 10.75
CA SER A 215 13.17 2.40 9.52
C SER A 215 12.95 1.55 8.26
N ASP A 216 12.46 0.34 8.40
CA ASP A 216 12.33 -0.61 7.30
C ASP A 216 11.25 -0.19 6.27
N GLY A 217 10.28 0.63 6.69
CA GLY A 217 9.26 1.19 5.82
C GLY A 217 9.81 2.10 4.72
N LEU A 218 10.99 2.71 4.93
CA LEU A 218 11.67 3.52 3.92
C LEU A 218 11.91 2.78 2.61
N VAL A 219 12.11 1.45 2.67
CA VAL A 219 12.32 0.63 1.47
C VAL A 219 11.21 0.82 0.44
N LEU A 220 9.95 0.96 0.87
CA LEU A 220 8.82 1.12 -0.04
C LEU A 220 8.83 2.51 -0.70
N PHE A 221 9.00 3.55 0.08
CA PHE A 221 8.99 4.93 -0.41
C PHE A 221 10.21 5.24 -1.26
N GLU A 222 11.39 4.81 -0.85
CA GLU A 222 12.62 5.00 -1.63
C GLU A 222 12.61 4.20 -2.95
N SER A 223 12.01 3.00 -2.97
CA SER A 223 11.79 2.25 -4.21
C SER A 223 10.93 3.03 -5.19
N LEU A 224 9.83 3.62 -4.70
CA LEU A 224 8.96 4.46 -5.50
C LEU A 224 9.73 5.65 -6.10
N LEU A 225 10.52 6.35 -5.28
CA LEU A 225 11.28 7.51 -5.74
C LEU A 225 12.30 7.16 -6.82
N ASP A 226 12.95 6.00 -6.73
CA ASP A 226 13.88 5.54 -7.78
C ASP A 226 13.17 5.28 -9.11
N VAL A 227 11.98 4.67 -9.07
CA VAL A 227 11.18 4.44 -10.28
C VAL A 227 10.78 5.75 -10.92
N LEU A 228 10.31 6.72 -10.14
CA LEU A 228 9.87 8.02 -10.64
C LEU A 228 11.04 8.84 -11.22
N ARG A 229 12.26 8.72 -10.66
CA ARG A 229 13.46 9.36 -11.21
C ARG A 229 13.81 8.85 -12.60
N VAL A 230 13.74 7.54 -12.81
CA VAL A 230 14.02 6.92 -14.11
C VAL A 230 12.99 7.32 -15.15
N SER A 231 11.70 7.31 -14.80
CA SER A 231 10.61 7.68 -15.69
C SER A 231 10.61 9.17 -16.06
N GLY A 232 10.94 10.06 -15.12
CA GLY A 232 11.04 11.50 -15.34
C GLY A 232 12.26 11.94 -16.16
N GLY A 233 13.34 11.16 -16.15
CA GLY A 233 14.54 11.38 -16.97
C GLY A 233 14.27 11.16 -18.47
N SER A 234 13.53 10.11 -18.82
CA SER A 234 13.24 9.77 -20.22
C SER A 234 12.37 10.83 -20.94
N VAL A 235 11.43 11.44 -20.21
CA VAL A 235 10.52 12.47 -20.77
C VAL A 235 11.24 13.81 -21.01
N ARG A 236 12.25 14.13 -20.19
CA ARG A 236 13.03 15.37 -20.35
C ARG A 236 14.05 15.29 -21.49
N ASP A 237 14.65 14.11 -21.74
CA ASP A 237 15.59 13.91 -22.83
C ASP A 237 14.89 13.93 -24.21
N GLU A 238 13.65 13.40 -24.31
CA GLU A 238 12.87 13.51 -25.57
C GLU A 238 12.37 14.93 -25.86
N ALA A 239 12.13 15.74 -24.82
CA ALA A 239 11.72 17.14 -24.97
C ALA A 239 12.90 18.06 -25.32
N ALA A 240 14.13 17.70 -24.94
CA ALA A 240 15.35 18.45 -25.27
C ALA A 240 15.92 18.13 -26.68
N ALA A 241 15.42 17.04 -27.29
CA ALA A 241 15.84 16.60 -28.62
C ALA A 241 14.92 17.04 -29.76
N ARG A 242 13.92 17.90 -29.47
CA ARG A 242 13.01 18.54 -30.44
C ARG A 242 13.21 20.06 -30.41
#